data_ff414f0d489e688f94e64d8f3311fba1
#
_entry.id   ff414f0d489e688f94e64d8f3311fba1
#
_cell.length_a   1.000
_cell.length_b   1.000
_cell.length_c   1.000
_cell.angle_alpha   90.00
_cell.angle_beta   90.00
_cell.angle_gamma   90.00
#
_symmetry.space_group_name_H-M   'P 1'
#
loop_
_entity.id
_entity.type
_entity.pdbx_description
1 polymer ?
#
loop_
_entity_poly.entity_id
_entity_poly.type
_entity_poly.pdbx_seq_one_letter_code
_entity_poly.pdbx_strand_id
1 'polypeptide(L)'
;MSAVATAVDVRALPDRAFLVGMMGAGKSTLGRALAASLGWTFADSDDEIARRTGRSVAELFDRVGEGGFRLLETQIVDELTQRPNVVVATGGGAVLNPRSRARLSERGCVIYLHADPDVLWRRTRDDTRRPLLQVADPRQTLAALYRMRDPLYRECAHALVDTTAQDVSRATADVLTVLLARIDAPD
;
A
#
# COMPACT_ATOMS: atom_id res chain seq x y z
N MET A 1 -32.39 -11.44 19.59
CA MET A 1 -31.06 -11.53 20.21
C MET A 1 -30.18 -10.47 19.54
N SER A 2 -29.98 -9.35 20.22
CA SER A 2 -29.25 -8.20 19.65
C SER A 2 -27.76 -8.49 19.73
N ALA A 3 -27.07 -8.51 18.58
CA ALA A 3 -25.62 -8.58 18.53
C ALA A 3 -25.08 -7.28 19.11
N VAL A 4 -24.50 -7.34 20.29
CA VAL A 4 -23.72 -6.24 20.88
C VAL A 4 -22.47 -6.09 19.98
N ALA A 5 -22.48 -5.08 19.10
CA ALA A 5 -21.29 -4.65 18.41
C ALA A 5 -20.31 -4.16 19.51
N THR A 6 -19.31 -4.97 19.84
CA THR A 6 -18.24 -4.58 20.74
C THR A 6 -17.56 -3.38 20.10
N ALA A 7 -17.71 -2.21 20.70
CA ALA A 7 -17.00 -1.01 20.27
C ALA A 7 -15.49 -1.29 20.42
N VAL A 8 -14.79 -1.35 19.28
CA VAL A 8 -13.34 -1.53 19.25
C VAL A 8 -12.71 -0.30 19.91
N ASP A 9 -11.89 -0.48 20.94
CA ASP A 9 -11.12 0.63 21.50
C ASP A 9 -9.97 0.99 20.54
N VAL A 10 -10.24 1.97 19.70
CA VAL A 10 -9.31 2.46 18.66
C VAL A 10 -7.99 3.00 19.27
N ARG A 11 -7.95 3.27 20.59
CA ARG A 11 -6.75 3.79 21.27
C ARG A 11 -5.66 2.74 21.50
N ALA A 12 -6.02 1.47 21.39
CA ALA A 12 -5.07 0.36 21.51
C ALA A 12 -4.47 -0.08 20.17
N LEU A 13 -4.97 0.44 19.02
CA LEU A 13 -4.41 0.15 17.71
C LEU A 13 -3.04 0.81 17.50
N PRO A 14 -2.11 0.19 16.72
CA PRO A 14 -0.95 0.91 16.23
C PRO A 14 -1.45 2.17 15.51
N ASP A 15 -0.88 3.32 15.83
CA ASP A 15 -1.34 4.62 15.30
C ASP A 15 -1.01 4.84 13.80
N ARG A 16 -0.43 3.81 13.15
CA ARG A 16 0.01 3.85 11.74
C ARG A 16 -0.22 2.51 11.07
N ALA A 17 -0.87 2.55 9.91
CA ALA A 17 -1.06 1.39 9.04
C ALA A 17 -0.52 1.68 7.64
N PHE A 18 0.28 0.78 7.10
CA PHE A 18 0.92 0.95 5.80
C PHE A 18 0.51 -0.18 4.86
N LEU A 19 -0.08 0.18 3.72
CA LEU A 19 -0.52 -0.75 2.70
C LEU A 19 0.54 -0.86 1.62
N VAL A 20 1.13 -2.04 1.47
CA VAL A 20 2.08 -2.38 0.42
C VAL A 20 1.47 -3.40 -0.55
N GLY A 21 2.03 -3.52 -1.74
CA GLY A 21 1.57 -4.49 -2.74
C GLY A 21 1.63 -3.94 -4.16
N MET A 22 1.34 -4.81 -5.11
CA MET A 22 1.38 -4.48 -6.54
C MET A 22 0.34 -3.42 -6.93
N MET A 23 0.56 -2.79 -8.08
CA MET A 23 -0.47 -2.00 -8.74
C MET A 23 -1.70 -2.88 -9.00
N GLY A 24 -2.91 -2.33 -8.84
CA GLY A 24 -4.15 -3.11 -8.95
C GLY A 24 -4.54 -3.91 -7.72
N ALA A 25 -3.71 -3.97 -6.66
CA ALA A 25 -4.06 -4.67 -5.42
C ALA A 25 -5.13 -3.96 -4.56
N GLY A 26 -5.50 -2.71 -4.89
CA GLY A 26 -6.57 -1.99 -4.21
C GLY A 26 -6.11 -1.09 -3.05
N LYS A 27 -4.81 -0.82 -2.90
CA LYS A 27 -4.23 -0.06 -1.78
C LYS A 27 -4.92 1.28 -1.51
N SER A 28 -5.06 2.12 -2.52
CA SER A 28 -5.66 3.45 -2.35
C SER A 28 -7.15 3.39 -2.02
N THR A 29 -7.89 2.46 -2.65
CA THR A 29 -9.33 2.26 -2.40
C THR A 29 -9.57 1.74 -0.99
N LEU A 30 -8.86 0.67 -0.61
CA LEU A 30 -8.97 0.05 0.71
C LEU A 30 -8.43 0.98 1.79
N GLY A 31 -7.32 1.68 1.50
CA GLY A 31 -6.73 2.63 2.44
C GLY A 31 -7.67 3.78 2.82
N ARG A 32 -8.42 4.33 1.86
CA ARG A 32 -9.45 5.36 2.13
C ARG A 32 -10.58 4.81 3.01
N ALA A 33 -11.08 3.61 2.69
CA ALA A 33 -12.14 2.97 3.48
C ALA A 33 -11.67 2.65 4.91
N LEU A 34 -10.45 2.12 5.05
CA LEU A 34 -9.83 1.84 6.35
C LEU A 34 -9.65 3.11 7.18
N ALA A 35 -9.09 4.16 6.60
CA ALA A 35 -8.88 5.45 7.28
C ALA A 35 -10.21 6.04 7.77
N ALA A 36 -11.26 6.00 6.92
CA ALA A 36 -12.59 6.45 7.30
C ALA A 36 -13.16 5.64 8.47
N SER A 37 -12.98 4.31 8.49
CA SER A 37 -13.46 3.44 9.55
C SER A 37 -12.73 3.68 10.90
N LEU A 38 -11.45 4.08 10.84
CA LEU A 38 -10.61 4.35 12.01
C LEU A 38 -10.69 5.81 12.49
N GLY A 39 -11.27 6.72 11.71
CA GLY A 39 -11.18 8.16 11.94
C GLY A 39 -9.76 8.72 11.76
N TRP A 40 -8.92 8.05 10.94
CA TRP A 40 -7.54 8.43 10.66
C TRP A 40 -7.42 9.20 9.35
N THR A 41 -6.27 9.84 9.14
CA THR A 41 -5.94 10.44 7.85
C THR A 41 -5.52 9.39 6.84
N PHE A 42 -5.86 9.62 5.57
CA PHE A 42 -5.36 8.81 4.46
C PHE A 42 -4.29 9.56 3.68
N ALA A 43 -3.21 8.89 3.32
CA ALA A 43 -2.18 9.40 2.42
C ALA A 43 -1.81 8.35 1.37
N ASP A 44 -1.63 8.78 0.12
CA ASP A 44 -1.05 7.96 -0.95
C ASP A 44 0.29 8.58 -1.33
N SER A 45 1.37 7.77 -1.35
CA SER A 45 2.71 8.29 -1.61
C SER A 45 2.85 8.86 -3.03
N ASP A 46 2.19 8.26 -4.02
CA ASP A 46 2.23 8.73 -5.41
C ASP A 46 1.46 10.05 -5.54
N ASP A 47 0.29 10.18 -4.88
CA ASP A 47 -0.49 11.43 -4.82
C ASP A 47 0.31 12.54 -4.11
N GLU A 48 1.01 12.23 -3.03
CA GLU A 48 1.84 13.21 -2.29
C GLU A 48 3.03 13.68 -3.11
N ILE A 49 3.69 12.78 -3.86
CA ILE A 49 4.75 13.15 -4.81
C ILE A 49 4.18 14.09 -5.88
N ALA A 50 3.04 13.75 -6.48
CA ALA A 50 2.41 14.58 -7.51
C ALA A 50 2.02 15.97 -6.97
N ARG A 51 1.46 16.03 -5.77
CA ARG A 51 1.09 17.29 -5.10
C ARG A 51 2.30 18.20 -4.87
N ARG A 52 3.45 17.65 -4.44
CA ARG A 52 4.65 18.45 -4.13
C ARG A 52 5.40 18.90 -5.36
N THR A 53 5.43 18.06 -6.38
CA THR A 53 6.20 18.36 -7.60
C THR A 53 5.38 19.09 -8.65
N GLY A 54 4.04 19.11 -8.52
CA GLY A 54 3.14 19.63 -9.54
C GLY A 54 3.13 18.76 -10.82
N ARG A 55 3.62 17.52 -10.75
CA ARG A 55 3.78 16.60 -11.90
C ARG A 55 3.24 15.23 -11.59
N SER A 56 2.72 14.56 -12.61
CA SER A 56 2.34 13.16 -12.52
C SER A 56 3.57 12.24 -12.35
N VAL A 57 3.35 11.04 -11.84
CA VAL A 57 4.39 10.00 -11.73
C VAL A 57 5.02 9.72 -13.11
N ALA A 58 4.21 9.68 -14.18
CA ALA A 58 4.70 9.46 -15.55
C ALA A 58 5.66 10.56 -15.99
N GLU A 59 5.28 11.83 -15.83
CA GLU A 59 6.15 12.97 -16.18
C GLU A 59 7.46 12.99 -15.37
N LEU A 60 7.42 12.54 -14.12
CA LEU A 60 8.64 12.43 -13.30
C LEU A 60 9.55 11.31 -13.81
N PHE A 61 8.99 10.15 -14.18
CA PHE A 61 9.78 9.07 -14.80
C PHE A 61 10.47 9.52 -16.07
N ASP A 62 9.77 10.27 -16.93
CA ASP A 62 10.33 10.81 -18.17
C ASP A 62 11.44 11.84 -17.93
N ARG A 63 11.28 12.67 -16.89
CA ARG A 63 12.16 13.81 -16.61
C ARG A 63 13.42 13.45 -15.82
N VAL A 64 13.28 12.65 -14.77
CA VAL A 64 14.38 12.32 -13.83
C VAL A 64 14.76 10.85 -13.83
N GLY A 65 14.09 10.03 -14.64
CA GLY A 65 14.29 8.59 -14.71
C GLY A 65 13.78 7.87 -13.48
N GLU A 66 13.84 6.52 -13.50
CA GLU A 66 13.41 5.70 -12.37
C GLU A 66 14.25 6.00 -11.11
N GLY A 67 15.57 6.15 -11.24
CA GLY A 67 16.45 6.41 -10.10
C GLY A 67 16.12 7.71 -9.38
N GLY A 68 15.88 8.80 -10.10
CA GLY A 68 15.45 10.08 -9.53
C GLY A 68 14.09 10.01 -8.84
N PHE A 69 13.14 9.30 -9.47
CA PHE A 69 11.83 9.06 -8.87
C PHE A 69 11.94 8.28 -7.55
N ARG A 70 12.78 7.22 -7.49
CA ARG A 70 12.97 6.39 -6.28
C ARG A 70 13.56 7.18 -5.10
N LEU A 71 14.39 8.19 -5.38
CA LEU A 71 14.87 9.09 -4.33
C LEU A 71 13.72 9.93 -3.73
N LEU A 72 12.87 10.51 -4.57
CA LEU A 72 11.69 11.25 -4.11
C LEU A 72 10.72 10.34 -3.34
N GLU A 73 10.42 9.15 -3.88
CA GLU A 73 9.56 8.17 -3.24
C GLU A 73 10.07 7.81 -1.83
N THR A 74 11.38 7.57 -1.69
CA THR A 74 12.00 7.25 -0.39
C THR A 74 11.85 8.38 0.63
N GLN A 75 12.01 9.64 0.21
CA GLN A 75 11.80 10.80 1.09
C GLN A 75 10.34 10.93 1.53
N ILE A 76 9.41 10.79 0.59
CA ILE A 76 7.98 10.87 0.90
C ILE A 76 7.54 9.74 1.83
N VAL A 77 7.97 8.51 1.59
CA VAL A 77 7.69 7.38 2.49
C VAL A 77 8.25 7.65 3.89
N ASP A 78 9.47 8.19 4.00
CA ASP A 78 10.07 8.56 5.29
C ASP A 78 9.19 9.54 6.07
N GLU A 79 8.70 10.58 5.42
CA GLU A 79 7.88 11.60 6.05
C GLU A 79 6.46 11.11 6.38
N LEU A 80 5.83 10.36 5.46
CA LEU A 80 4.48 9.84 5.67
C LEU A 80 4.43 8.83 6.82
N THR A 81 5.46 8.00 6.97
CA THR A 81 5.54 6.99 8.04
C THR A 81 5.76 7.58 9.43
N GLN A 82 6.04 8.88 9.56
CA GLN A 82 6.19 9.57 10.83
C GLN A 82 4.86 10.19 11.34
N ARG A 83 3.86 10.32 10.47
CA ARG A 83 2.57 10.94 10.85
C ARG A 83 1.78 9.99 11.75
N PRO A 84 1.25 10.47 12.88
CA PRO A 84 0.36 9.65 13.72
C PRO A 84 -1.04 9.55 13.08
N ASN A 85 -1.79 8.52 13.46
CA ASN A 85 -3.16 8.27 13.04
C ASN A 85 -3.32 8.35 11.51
N VAL A 86 -2.48 7.58 10.81
CA VAL A 86 -2.42 7.60 9.34
C VAL A 86 -2.52 6.20 8.74
N VAL A 87 -3.28 6.10 7.65
CA VAL A 87 -3.20 4.99 6.71
C VAL A 87 -2.44 5.46 5.47
N VAL A 88 -1.30 4.84 5.18
CA VAL A 88 -0.48 5.16 4.00
C VAL A 88 -0.61 4.05 2.96
N ALA A 89 -1.08 4.39 1.75
CA ALA A 89 -0.91 3.56 0.57
C ALA A 89 0.42 3.91 -0.11
N THR A 90 1.30 2.93 -0.27
CA THR A 90 2.60 3.17 -0.91
C THR A 90 2.54 2.93 -2.42
N GLY A 91 3.40 3.62 -3.18
CA GLY A 91 3.72 3.23 -4.54
C GLY A 91 4.21 1.77 -4.58
N GLY A 92 3.86 1.04 -5.65
CA GLY A 92 4.22 -0.38 -5.76
C GLY A 92 5.73 -0.66 -5.80
N GLY A 93 6.55 0.37 -6.03
CA GLY A 93 8.01 0.26 -6.02
C GLY A 93 8.68 0.70 -4.73
N ALA A 94 7.94 1.23 -3.77
CA ALA A 94 8.49 1.75 -2.51
C ALA A 94 9.33 0.71 -1.75
N VAL A 95 8.96 -0.58 -1.84
CA VAL A 95 9.69 -1.68 -1.20
C VAL A 95 11.02 -2.05 -1.89
N LEU A 96 11.32 -1.50 -3.06
CA LEU A 96 12.61 -1.72 -3.72
C LEU A 96 13.77 -1.12 -2.92
N ASN A 97 13.53 -0.02 -2.20
CA ASN A 97 14.54 0.59 -1.34
C ASN A 97 14.55 -0.07 0.05
N PRO A 98 15.69 -0.66 0.49
CA PRO A 98 15.79 -1.30 1.81
C PRO A 98 15.48 -0.35 2.97
N ARG A 99 15.84 0.94 2.85
CA ARG A 99 15.53 1.94 3.89
C ARG A 99 14.03 2.18 4.02
N SER A 100 13.29 2.17 2.89
CA SER A 100 11.83 2.29 2.94
C SER A 100 11.21 1.07 3.62
N ARG A 101 11.69 -0.16 3.32
CA ARG A 101 11.22 -1.38 3.98
C ARG A 101 11.43 -1.33 5.49
N ALA A 102 12.65 -0.96 5.94
CA ALA A 102 12.97 -0.84 7.35
C ALA A 102 12.05 0.17 8.06
N ARG A 103 11.89 1.39 7.50
CA ARG A 103 11.04 2.43 8.08
C ARG A 103 9.56 2.03 8.17
N LEU A 104 9.04 1.37 7.13
CA LEU A 104 7.68 0.84 7.14
C LEU A 104 7.53 -0.19 8.27
N SER A 105 8.43 -1.17 8.35
CA SER A 105 8.37 -2.25 9.32
C SER A 105 8.55 -1.78 10.77
N GLU A 106 9.42 -0.79 11.01
CA GLU A 106 9.74 -0.28 12.35
C GLU A 106 8.70 0.71 12.89
N ARG A 107 7.98 1.42 12.00
CA ARG A 107 7.18 2.58 12.40
C ARG A 107 5.68 2.33 12.49
N GLY A 108 5.18 1.20 12.01
CA GLY A 108 3.76 0.91 12.04
C GLY A 108 3.41 -0.48 11.55
N CYS A 109 2.13 -0.77 11.43
CA CYS A 109 1.65 -2.05 10.94
C CYS A 109 1.67 -2.09 9.40
N VAL A 110 2.52 -2.92 8.81
CA VAL A 110 2.59 -3.12 7.36
C VAL A 110 1.67 -4.26 6.95
N ILE A 111 0.72 -3.98 6.07
CA ILE A 111 -0.20 -4.98 5.51
C ILE A 111 0.10 -5.15 4.02
N TYR A 112 0.48 -6.34 3.63
CA TYR A 112 0.62 -6.69 2.21
C TYR A 112 -0.73 -7.07 1.62
N LEU A 113 -1.23 -6.23 0.71
CA LEU A 113 -2.40 -6.55 -0.11
C LEU A 113 -1.96 -7.38 -1.30
N HIS A 114 -2.13 -8.68 -1.17
CA HIS A 114 -1.83 -9.65 -2.22
C HIS A 114 -3.00 -9.78 -3.18
N ALA A 115 -2.72 -10.03 -4.45
CA ALA A 115 -3.68 -10.53 -5.42
C ALA A 115 -2.93 -11.31 -6.52
N ASP A 116 -3.59 -12.31 -7.10
CA ASP A 116 -3.05 -13.09 -8.20
C ASP A 116 -2.65 -12.19 -9.39
N PRO A 117 -1.52 -12.48 -10.07
CA PRO A 117 -1.07 -11.70 -11.23
C PRO A 117 -2.12 -11.52 -12.32
N ASP A 118 -2.96 -12.54 -12.59
CA ASP A 118 -4.03 -12.44 -13.57
C ASP A 118 -5.16 -11.51 -13.13
N VAL A 119 -5.44 -11.42 -11.83
CA VAL A 119 -6.38 -10.45 -11.26
C VAL A 119 -5.81 -9.04 -11.34
N LEU A 120 -4.54 -8.88 -10.98
CA LEU A 120 -3.83 -7.60 -11.10
C LEU A 120 -3.84 -7.10 -12.54
N TRP A 121 -3.58 -7.98 -13.51
CA TRP A 121 -3.64 -7.65 -14.93
C TRP A 121 -5.04 -7.18 -15.34
N ARG A 122 -6.09 -7.93 -15.01
CA ARG A 122 -7.47 -7.54 -15.33
C ARG A 122 -7.86 -6.17 -14.76
N ARG A 123 -7.34 -5.83 -13.56
CA ARG A 123 -7.62 -4.56 -12.88
C ARG A 123 -6.79 -3.39 -13.43
N THR A 124 -5.69 -3.64 -14.13
CA THR A 124 -4.74 -2.60 -14.56
C THR A 124 -4.58 -2.45 -16.05
N ARG A 125 -5.04 -3.38 -16.89
CA ARG A 125 -4.82 -3.40 -18.33
C ARG A 125 -5.32 -2.14 -19.06
N ASP A 126 -6.37 -1.50 -18.54
CA ASP A 126 -6.97 -0.31 -19.14
C ASP A 126 -6.48 1.01 -18.47
N ASP A 127 -5.54 0.92 -17.50
CA ASP A 127 -5.00 2.10 -16.79
C ASP A 127 -3.72 2.63 -17.48
N THR A 128 -3.89 3.66 -18.30
CA THR A 128 -2.81 4.31 -19.04
C THR A 128 -1.87 5.16 -18.18
N ARG A 129 -2.15 5.36 -16.91
CA ARG A 129 -1.34 6.19 -15.98
C ARG A 129 -0.14 5.44 -15.39
N ARG A 130 0.16 4.23 -15.87
CA ARG A 130 1.20 3.35 -15.35
C ARG A 130 2.42 3.30 -16.26
N PRO A 131 3.49 4.10 -16.04
CA PRO A 131 4.65 4.16 -16.92
C PRO A 131 5.27 2.77 -17.19
N LEU A 132 5.39 1.96 -16.13
CA LEU A 132 6.00 0.62 -16.22
C LEU A 132 5.20 -0.39 -17.06
N LEU A 133 3.94 -0.09 -17.37
CA LEU A 133 3.10 -0.93 -18.25
C LEU A 133 2.92 -0.35 -19.65
N GLN A 134 3.55 0.80 -19.99
CA GLN A 134 3.56 1.39 -21.32
C GLN A 134 4.66 0.74 -22.17
N VAL A 135 4.54 -0.55 -22.42
CA VAL A 135 5.53 -1.41 -23.10
C VAL A 135 4.83 -2.35 -24.07
N ALA A 136 5.60 -3.05 -24.92
CA ALA A 136 5.05 -3.95 -25.94
C ALA A 136 4.25 -5.13 -25.35
N ASP A 137 4.69 -5.69 -24.21
CA ASP A 137 3.98 -6.76 -23.49
C ASP A 137 3.77 -6.37 -22.01
N PRO A 138 2.69 -5.61 -21.69
CA PRO A 138 2.42 -5.16 -20.33
C PRO A 138 2.10 -6.31 -19.38
N ARG A 139 1.48 -7.41 -19.87
CA ARG A 139 1.12 -8.55 -19.03
C ARG A 139 2.37 -9.31 -18.55
N GLN A 140 3.32 -9.56 -19.44
CA GLN A 140 4.58 -10.20 -19.12
C GLN A 140 5.40 -9.31 -18.18
N THR A 141 5.40 -8.00 -18.42
CA THR A 141 6.08 -7.02 -17.56
C THR A 141 5.47 -7.01 -16.17
N LEU A 142 4.14 -7.01 -16.03
CA LEU A 142 3.47 -7.08 -14.72
C LEU A 142 3.86 -8.36 -13.97
N ALA A 143 3.88 -9.51 -14.66
CA ALA A 143 4.27 -10.78 -14.08
C ALA A 143 5.74 -10.79 -13.62
N ALA A 144 6.64 -10.15 -14.38
CA ALA A 144 8.04 -9.99 -13.99
C ALA A 144 8.21 -9.08 -12.77
N LEU A 145 7.50 -7.94 -12.74
CA LEU A 145 7.47 -7.04 -11.59
C LEU A 145 6.91 -7.72 -10.33
N TYR A 146 5.86 -8.53 -10.49
CA TYR A 146 5.31 -9.31 -9.38
C TYR A 146 6.34 -10.26 -8.80
N ARG A 147 6.99 -11.10 -9.63
CA ARG A 147 8.01 -12.05 -9.17
C ARG A 147 9.17 -11.39 -8.45
N MET A 148 9.58 -10.20 -8.89
CA MET A 148 10.65 -9.42 -8.27
C MET A 148 10.23 -8.83 -6.92
N ARG A 149 8.98 -8.35 -6.80
CA ARG A 149 8.53 -7.53 -5.66
C ARG A 149 7.78 -8.31 -4.59
N ASP A 150 7.13 -9.44 -4.92
CA ASP A 150 6.39 -10.25 -3.95
C ASP A 150 7.25 -10.67 -2.75
N PRO A 151 8.50 -11.15 -2.92
CA PRO A 151 9.38 -11.44 -1.78
C PRO A 151 9.65 -10.22 -0.89
N LEU A 152 9.79 -9.01 -1.49
CA LEU A 152 10.07 -7.79 -0.76
C LEU A 152 8.85 -7.29 0.01
N TYR A 153 7.63 -7.45 -0.55
CA TYR A 153 6.41 -7.17 0.20
C TYR A 153 6.28 -8.10 1.41
N ARG A 154 6.54 -9.40 1.23
CA ARG A 154 6.48 -10.40 2.32
C ARG A 154 7.53 -10.15 3.38
N GLU A 155 8.74 -9.72 3.00
CA GLU A 155 9.83 -9.39 3.92
C GLU A 155 9.46 -8.27 4.90
N CYS A 156 8.81 -7.21 4.44
CA CYS A 156 8.48 -6.07 5.29
C CYS A 156 7.07 -6.13 5.89
N ALA A 157 6.22 -7.03 5.44
CA ALA A 157 4.84 -7.11 5.89
C ALA A 157 4.72 -7.81 7.25
N HIS A 158 3.87 -7.27 8.09
CA HIS A 158 3.46 -7.88 9.34
C HIS A 158 2.26 -8.81 9.16
N ALA A 159 1.48 -8.60 8.11
CA ALA A 159 0.37 -9.47 7.73
C ALA A 159 0.12 -9.40 6.23
N LEU A 160 -0.54 -10.44 5.72
CA LEU A 160 -0.98 -10.54 4.35
C LEU A 160 -2.50 -10.64 4.30
N VAL A 161 -3.12 -9.83 3.44
CA VAL A 161 -4.55 -9.91 3.12
C VAL A 161 -4.68 -10.22 1.63
N ASP A 162 -5.31 -11.34 1.30
CA ASP A 162 -5.57 -11.71 -0.09
C ASP A 162 -6.81 -10.98 -0.62
N THR A 163 -6.62 -10.16 -1.63
CA THR A 163 -7.67 -9.37 -2.27
C THR A 163 -8.10 -9.95 -3.62
N THR A 164 -7.68 -11.16 -3.97
CA THR A 164 -7.93 -11.81 -5.27
C THR A 164 -9.43 -11.88 -5.60
N ALA A 165 -10.23 -12.35 -4.66
CA ALA A 165 -11.67 -12.57 -4.82
C ALA A 165 -12.55 -11.72 -3.88
N GLN A 166 -11.96 -10.74 -3.18
CA GLN A 166 -12.67 -9.95 -2.19
C GLN A 166 -13.17 -8.61 -2.76
N ASP A 167 -14.30 -8.14 -2.25
CA ASP A 167 -14.71 -6.76 -2.36
C ASP A 167 -13.99 -5.86 -1.32
N VAL A 168 -14.15 -4.55 -1.46
CA VAL A 168 -13.49 -3.57 -0.57
C VAL A 168 -13.95 -3.72 0.87
N SER A 169 -15.22 -4.00 1.12
CA SER A 169 -15.79 -4.11 2.48
C SER A 169 -15.20 -5.30 3.21
N ARG A 170 -15.11 -6.45 2.55
CA ARG A 170 -14.51 -7.66 3.12
C ARG A 170 -13.03 -7.48 3.39
N ALA A 171 -12.28 -6.96 2.40
CA ALA A 171 -10.86 -6.70 2.57
C ALA A 171 -10.57 -5.68 3.69
N THR A 172 -11.44 -4.65 3.85
CA THR A 172 -11.31 -3.70 4.96
C THR A 172 -11.53 -4.37 6.30
N ALA A 173 -12.53 -5.25 6.43
CA ALA A 173 -12.79 -6.00 7.66
C ALA A 173 -11.62 -6.93 8.02
N ASP A 174 -11.03 -7.60 7.03
CA ASP A 174 -9.87 -8.47 7.25
C ASP A 174 -8.64 -7.66 7.71
N VAL A 175 -8.40 -6.47 7.13
CA VAL A 175 -7.33 -5.58 7.60
C VAL A 175 -7.58 -5.06 9.01
N LEU A 176 -8.82 -4.70 9.36
CA LEU A 176 -9.18 -4.30 10.73
C LEU A 176 -8.92 -5.45 11.72
N THR A 177 -9.28 -6.67 11.36
CA THR A 177 -9.01 -7.86 12.18
C THR A 177 -7.51 -8.05 12.44
N VAL A 178 -6.69 -7.85 11.41
CA VAL A 178 -5.21 -7.91 11.53
C VAL A 178 -4.69 -6.82 12.47
N LEU A 179 -5.17 -5.59 12.33
CA LEU A 179 -4.75 -4.49 13.21
C LEU A 179 -5.12 -4.75 14.67
N LEU A 180 -6.31 -5.30 14.91
CA LEU A 180 -6.78 -5.67 16.24
C LEU A 180 -5.94 -6.79 16.87
N ALA A 181 -5.64 -7.83 16.10
CA ALA A 181 -4.84 -8.96 16.58
C ALA A 181 -3.42 -8.57 17.03
N ARG A 182 -2.89 -7.42 16.60
CA ARG A 182 -1.58 -6.92 17.05
C ARG A 182 -1.62 -6.21 18.39
N ILE A 183 -2.80 -5.84 18.89
CA ILE A 183 -2.96 -5.30 20.25
C ILE A 183 -2.70 -6.39 21.29
N ASP A 184 -3.13 -7.61 20.95
CA ASP A 184 -3.09 -8.74 21.88
C ASP A 184 -1.76 -9.51 21.84
N ALA A 185 -0.83 -9.14 20.95
CA ALA A 185 0.49 -9.75 20.88
C ALA A 185 1.44 -9.04 21.85
N PRO A 186 1.91 -9.69 22.92
CA PRO A 186 2.96 -9.12 23.77
C PRO A 186 4.25 -8.98 22.97
N ASP A 187 4.99 -7.87 23.20
CA ASP A 187 6.36 -7.62 22.68
C ASP A 187 7.33 -8.75 23.05
#